data_787c4937b678ed4ae74a55e3471c1889
#
_entry.id   787c4937b678ed4ae74a55e3471c1889
#
_cell.length_a   1.000
_cell.length_b   1.000
_cell.length_c   1.000
_cell.angle_alpha   90.00
_cell.angle_beta   90.00
_cell.angle_gamma   90.00
#
_symmetry.space_group_name_H-M   'P 1'
#
loop_
_entity.id
_entity.type
_entity.pdbx_description
1 polymer ?
#
loop_
_entity_poly.entity_id
_entity_poly.type
_entity_poly.pdbx_seq_one_letter_code
_entity_poly.pdbx_strand_id
1 'polypeptide(L)'
;MNRLTIVISVLVSCMIAASAYAVPPGKTAEWDASMGKVTFDGKVHADKGLKCLDCHSKIFKMKKGSTEMKMADINSGKFCGECHNGTRAFATNNPENCTKCHKK
;
A
#
# COMPACT_ATOMS: atom_id res chain seq x y z
N MET A 1 -10.12 -42.06 3.51
CA MET A 1 -10.64 -40.68 3.59
C MET A 1 -11.93 -40.60 2.81
N ASN A 2 -12.96 -40.11 3.42
CA ASN A 2 -14.29 -40.00 2.78
C ASN A 2 -14.25 -38.84 1.75
N ARG A 3 -14.95 -39.03 0.63
CA ARG A 3 -15.02 -37.98 -0.42
C ARG A 3 -15.50 -36.63 0.13
N LEU A 4 -16.39 -36.65 1.13
CA LEU A 4 -16.85 -35.45 1.83
C LEU A 4 -15.73 -34.72 2.57
N THR A 5 -14.83 -35.45 3.22
CA THR A 5 -13.67 -34.86 3.94
C THR A 5 -12.69 -34.19 2.98
N ILE A 6 -12.48 -34.74 1.80
CA ILE A 6 -11.61 -34.17 0.76
C ILE A 6 -12.22 -32.87 0.22
N VAL A 7 -13.53 -32.83 -0.03
CA VAL A 7 -14.23 -31.65 -0.55
C VAL A 7 -14.17 -30.50 0.47
N ILE A 8 -14.40 -30.80 1.75
CA ILE A 8 -14.31 -29.79 2.84
C ILE A 8 -12.89 -29.25 2.97
N SER A 9 -11.90 -30.12 2.89
CA SER A 9 -10.49 -29.72 2.97
C SER A 9 -10.07 -28.79 1.82
N VAL A 10 -10.53 -29.07 0.60
CA VAL A 10 -10.26 -28.23 -0.58
C VAL A 10 -10.97 -26.88 -0.47
N LEU A 11 -12.22 -26.84 0.01
CA LEU A 11 -12.98 -25.59 0.21
C LEU A 11 -12.34 -24.69 1.27
N VAL A 12 -11.88 -25.26 2.38
CA VAL A 12 -11.19 -24.52 3.45
C VAL A 12 -9.83 -23.97 2.94
N SER A 13 -9.11 -24.74 2.13
CA SER A 13 -7.84 -24.31 1.53
C SER A 13 -8.03 -23.14 0.55
N CYS A 14 -9.12 -23.13 -0.24
CA CYS A 14 -9.44 -22.04 -1.15
C CYS A 14 -9.82 -20.72 -0.43
N MET A 15 -10.45 -20.79 0.76
CA MET A 15 -10.81 -19.59 1.52
C MET A 15 -9.60 -18.86 2.13
N ILE A 16 -8.52 -19.55 2.41
CA ILE A 16 -7.32 -18.97 3.02
C ILE A 16 -6.46 -18.20 1.99
N ALA A 17 -6.58 -18.54 0.70
CA ALA A 17 -5.80 -17.90 -0.37
C ALA A 17 -6.29 -16.47 -0.73
N ALA A 18 -7.47 -16.04 -0.29
CA ALA A 18 -8.10 -14.78 -0.71
C ALA A 18 -7.69 -13.54 0.11
N SER A 19 -6.88 -13.68 1.18
CA SER A 19 -6.62 -12.61 2.14
C SER A 19 -5.23 -11.97 2.08
N ALA A 20 -4.44 -12.21 1.04
CA ALA A 20 -3.01 -11.82 1.00
C ALA A 20 -2.69 -10.56 0.18
N TYR A 21 -3.67 -9.74 -0.22
CA TYR A 21 -3.42 -8.56 -1.05
C TYR A 21 -3.67 -7.27 -0.27
N ALA A 22 -2.61 -6.52 0.05
CA ALA A 22 -2.72 -5.24 0.76
C ALA A 22 -3.28 -4.13 -0.15
N VAL A 23 -2.68 -3.84 -1.29
CA VAL A 23 -3.22 -2.95 -2.34
C VAL A 23 -2.84 -3.54 -3.70
N PRO A 24 -3.65 -4.45 -4.26
CA PRO A 24 -3.35 -5.03 -5.56
C PRO A 24 -3.49 -4.01 -6.70
N PRO A 25 -2.91 -4.28 -7.88
CA PRO A 25 -3.15 -3.46 -9.07
C PRO A 25 -4.65 -3.27 -9.33
N GLY A 26 -5.07 -2.04 -9.59
CA GLY A 26 -6.48 -1.68 -9.77
C GLY A 26 -7.25 -1.39 -8.48
N LYS A 27 -6.59 -1.42 -7.31
CA LYS A 27 -7.13 -0.98 -6.02
C LYS A 27 -6.41 0.26 -5.52
N THR A 28 -7.10 1.02 -4.69
CA THR A 28 -6.56 2.21 -4.03
C THR A 28 -6.60 2.04 -2.52
N ALA A 29 -5.67 2.69 -1.82
CA ALA A 29 -5.74 2.92 -0.39
C ALA A 29 -5.87 4.41 -0.13
N GLU A 30 -6.66 4.78 0.86
CA GLU A 30 -6.94 6.17 1.17
C GLU A 30 -6.70 6.47 2.64
N TRP A 31 -6.22 7.68 2.92
CA TRP A 31 -6.04 8.22 4.26
C TRP A 31 -6.61 9.63 4.34
N ASP A 32 -7.33 9.92 5.41
CA ASP A 32 -7.78 11.27 5.70
C ASP A 32 -6.61 12.11 6.22
N ALA A 33 -6.50 13.33 5.70
CA ALA A 33 -5.50 14.29 6.11
C ALA A 33 -6.07 15.71 6.08
N SER A 34 -5.55 16.59 6.92
CA SER A 34 -6.03 17.98 7.03
C SER A 34 -5.91 18.78 5.73
N MET A 35 -4.90 18.48 4.92
CA MET A 35 -4.66 19.12 3.62
C MET A 35 -5.42 18.48 2.46
N GLY A 36 -6.26 17.49 2.72
CA GLY A 36 -7.00 16.72 1.72
C GLY A 36 -6.65 15.24 1.75
N LYS A 37 -7.61 14.42 1.33
CA LYS A 37 -7.47 12.97 1.32
C LYS A 37 -6.27 12.52 0.48
N VAL A 38 -5.45 11.63 1.02
CA VAL A 38 -4.34 11.00 0.31
C VAL A 38 -4.84 9.70 -0.32
N THR A 39 -4.61 9.53 -1.61
CA THR A 39 -4.94 8.32 -2.35
C THR A 39 -3.68 7.68 -2.89
N PHE A 40 -3.47 6.42 -2.54
CA PHE A 40 -2.44 5.57 -3.11
C PHE A 40 -3.06 4.68 -4.19
N ASP A 41 -2.53 4.75 -5.39
CA ASP A 41 -2.98 3.92 -6.52
C ASP A 41 -2.02 2.74 -6.71
N GLY A 42 -2.52 1.54 -6.44
CA GLY A 42 -1.73 0.30 -6.56
C GLY A 42 -1.29 0.01 -7.98
N LYS A 43 -2.10 0.37 -8.99
CA LYS A 43 -1.76 0.17 -10.40
C LYS A 43 -0.59 1.06 -10.84
N VAL A 44 -0.63 2.34 -10.51
CA VAL A 44 0.45 3.28 -10.87
C VAL A 44 1.79 2.81 -10.31
N HIS A 45 1.81 2.33 -9.08
CA HIS A 45 3.02 1.83 -8.44
C HIS A 45 3.49 0.49 -9.02
N ALA A 46 2.56 -0.42 -9.32
CA ALA A 46 2.87 -1.70 -9.98
C ALA A 46 3.41 -1.48 -11.41
N ASP A 47 2.87 -0.53 -12.17
CA ASP A 47 3.32 -0.18 -13.52
C ASP A 47 4.75 0.37 -13.53
N LYS A 48 5.24 0.87 -12.39
CA LYS A 48 6.65 1.27 -12.20
C LYS A 48 7.58 0.12 -11.81
N GLY A 49 7.08 -1.12 -11.84
CA GLY A 49 7.86 -2.33 -11.55
C GLY A 49 7.95 -2.66 -10.06
N LEU A 50 7.18 -2.00 -9.20
CA LEU A 50 7.15 -2.27 -7.77
C LEU A 50 6.31 -3.51 -7.46
N LYS A 51 6.88 -4.40 -6.67
CA LYS A 51 6.24 -5.63 -6.19
C LYS A 51 5.76 -5.44 -4.74
N CYS A 52 4.88 -6.32 -4.29
CA CYS A 52 4.34 -6.28 -2.92
C CYS A 52 5.45 -6.21 -1.86
N LEU A 53 6.51 -6.98 -2.02
CA LEU A 53 7.64 -7.05 -1.07
C LEU A 53 8.56 -5.82 -1.09
N ASP A 54 8.45 -4.95 -2.08
CA ASP A 54 9.21 -3.69 -2.12
C ASP A 54 8.69 -2.70 -1.07
N CYS A 55 7.40 -2.79 -0.72
CA CYS A 55 6.75 -1.95 0.28
C CYS A 55 6.44 -2.70 1.59
N HIS A 56 5.93 -3.93 1.50
CA HIS A 56 5.56 -4.77 2.63
C HIS A 56 6.68 -5.80 2.89
N SER A 57 7.06 -6.01 4.03
CA SER A 57 6.93 -5.60 5.39
C SER A 57 8.04 -4.61 5.81
N LYS A 58 8.83 -4.12 4.84
CA LYS A 58 9.97 -3.22 5.10
C LYS A 58 9.51 -1.81 5.46
N ILE A 59 8.57 -1.26 4.68
CA ILE A 59 8.10 0.12 4.77
C ILE A 59 6.75 0.15 5.48
N PHE A 60 5.82 -0.71 5.07
CA PHE A 60 4.46 -0.78 5.59
C PHE A 60 4.13 -2.17 6.15
N LYS A 61 3.31 -2.21 7.19
CA LYS A 61 2.70 -3.45 7.68
C LYS A 61 1.61 -3.93 6.73
N MET A 62 1.34 -5.22 6.72
CA MET A 62 0.30 -5.83 5.87
C MET A 62 -1.13 -5.52 6.31
N LYS A 63 -1.33 -4.94 7.49
CA LYS A 63 -2.63 -4.63 8.06
C LYS A 63 -3.01 -3.18 7.77
N LYS A 64 -4.17 -2.96 7.13
CA LYS A 64 -4.72 -1.62 6.89
C LYS A 64 -4.95 -0.89 8.22
N GLY A 65 -4.58 0.40 8.26
CA GLY A 65 -4.77 1.26 9.43
C GLY A 65 -3.82 1.00 10.60
N SER A 66 -2.84 0.09 10.45
CA SER A 66 -1.87 -0.23 11.51
C SER A 66 -0.69 0.74 11.59
N THR A 67 -0.55 1.64 10.62
CA THR A 67 0.57 2.58 10.54
C THR A 67 0.03 4.00 10.57
N GLU A 68 0.44 4.76 11.60
CA GLU A 68 0.24 6.20 11.65
C GLU A 68 1.37 6.89 10.90
N MET A 69 1.02 7.71 9.90
CA MET A 69 1.99 8.42 9.08
C MET A 69 1.85 9.92 9.28
N LYS A 70 2.97 10.58 9.56
CA LYS A 70 3.05 12.05 9.68
C LYS A 70 3.97 12.59 8.59
N MET A 71 3.66 13.78 8.07
CA MET A 71 4.49 14.40 7.02
C MET A 71 5.94 14.59 7.46
N ALA A 72 6.19 14.86 8.75
CA ALA A 72 7.56 14.97 9.27
C ALA A 72 8.34 13.66 9.11
N ASP A 73 7.70 12.52 9.36
CA ASP A 73 8.32 11.20 9.17
C ASP A 73 8.54 10.88 7.68
N ILE A 74 7.55 11.18 6.85
CA ILE A 74 7.64 11.00 5.40
C ILE A 74 8.78 11.84 4.82
N ASN A 75 8.85 13.11 5.19
CA ASN A 75 9.91 14.02 4.73
C ASN A 75 11.31 13.62 5.25
N SER A 76 11.37 12.87 6.36
CA SER A 76 12.62 12.31 6.88
C SER A 76 13.07 11.01 6.20
N GLY A 77 12.30 10.53 5.23
CA GLY A 77 12.63 9.33 4.46
C GLY A 77 11.93 8.04 4.90
N LYS A 78 10.91 8.15 5.77
CA LYS A 78 10.10 7.00 6.19
C LYS A 78 8.86 6.85 5.29
N PHE A 79 8.26 5.65 5.27
CA PHE A 79 7.03 5.35 4.53
C PHE A 79 7.12 5.74 3.06
N CYS A 80 6.22 6.56 2.58
CA CYS A 80 6.26 7.06 1.20
C CYS A 80 7.58 7.77 0.87
N GLY A 81 8.20 8.41 1.85
CA GLY A 81 9.48 9.12 1.71
C GLY A 81 10.68 8.21 1.42
N GLU A 82 10.57 6.91 1.64
CA GLU A 82 11.61 5.95 1.25
C GLU A 82 11.89 5.99 -0.26
N CYS A 83 10.85 6.17 -1.06
CA CYS A 83 10.94 6.28 -2.52
C CYS A 83 10.76 7.72 -3.01
N HIS A 84 9.81 8.47 -2.40
CA HIS A 84 9.50 9.85 -2.75
C HIS A 84 10.49 10.83 -2.09
N ASN A 85 11.76 10.68 -2.46
CA ASN A 85 12.90 11.42 -1.91
C ASN A 85 13.55 12.37 -2.93
N GLY A 86 12.97 12.51 -4.13
CA GLY A 86 13.51 13.33 -5.21
C GLY A 86 14.50 12.59 -6.12
N THR A 87 14.84 11.35 -5.80
CA THR A 87 15.76 10.52 -6.63
C THR A 87 15.01 9.35 -7.27
N ARG A 88 14.32 8.52 -6.51
CA ARG A 88 13.52 7.39 -7.03
C ARG A 88 12.17 7.84 -7.55
N ALA A 89 11.53 8.77 -6.86
CA ALA A 89 10.25 9.38 -7.23
C ALA A 89 10.25 10.85 -6.79
N PHE A 90 9.23 11.62 -7.19
CA PHE A 90 9.13 13.02 -6.80
C PHE A 90 9.20 13.23 -5.28
N ALA A 91 9.86 14.31 -4.85
CA ALA A 91 10.06 14.59 -3.44
C ALA A 91 8.77 15.03 -2.73
N THR A 92 8.56 14.53 -1.52
CA THR A 92 7.41 14.89 -0.68
C THR A 92 7.53 16.28 -0.05
N ASN A 93 8.74 16.79 0.12
CA ASN A 93 9.02 18.09 0.71
C ASN A 93 8.99 19.27 -0.30
N ASN A 94 8.70 19.02 -1.56
CA ASN A 94 8.50 20.08 -2.55
C ASN A 94 7.02 20.49 -2.56
N PRO A 95 6.70 21.79 -2.28
CA PRO A 95 5.31 22.27 -2.24
C PRO A 95 4.48 22.01 -3.50
N GLU A 96 5.11 22.00 -4.68
CA GLU A 96 4.45 21.70 -5.96
C GLU A 96 3.89 20.27 -6.04
N ASN A 97 4.38 19.39 -5.20
CA ASN A 97 3.98 17.97 -5.20
C ASN A 97 2.86 17.63 -4.22
N CYS A 98 2.48 18.54 -3.33
CA CYS A 98 1.46 18.29 -2.30
C CYS A 98 0.14 17.76 -2.89
N THR A 99 -0.34 18.37 -3.97
CA THR A 99 -1.60 17.99 -4.64
C THR A 99 -1.52 16.69 -5.44
N LYS A 100 -0.34 16.13 -5.62
CA LYS A 100 -0.18 14.82 -6.26
C LYS A 100 -0.69 13.69 -5.34
N CYS A 101 -0.58 13.89 -4.04
CA CYS A 101 -1.08 12.96 -3.02
C CYS A 101 -2.36 13.48 -2.35
N HIS A 102 -2.37 14.75 -1.90
CA HIS A 102 -3.52 15.33 -1.21
C HIS A 102 -4.56 15.85 -2.21
N LYS A 103 -5.74 15.24 -2.19
CA LYS A 103 -6.88 15.61 -3.03
C LYS A 103 -7.97 16.30 -2.19
N LYS A 104 -8.44 17.44 -2.65
CA LYS A 104 -9.61 18.14 -2.08
C LYS A 104 -10.88 17.75 -2.82
#